data_a42d8663b50816ed2a1a4d39aa1555ba
#
_entry.id   a42d8663b50816ed2a1a4d39aa1555ba
#
_cell.length_a   1.000
_cell.length_b   1.000
_cell.length_c   1.000
_cell.angle_alpha   90.00
_cell.angle_beta   90.00
_cell.angle_gamma   90.00
#
_symmetry.space_group_name_H-M   'P 1'
#
loop_
_entity.id
_entity.type
_entity.pdbx_description
1 polymer ?
#
loop_
_entity_poly.entity_id
_entity_poly.type
_entity_poly.pdbx_seq_one_letter_code
_entity_poly.pdbx_strand_id
1 'polypeptide(L)'
;MLGKLFGRGGERPGADPTALPVPRRQKNGTYPLRALGDTRVLALVEAAGAGDWEAVRAGLAPFDLGRDHAVLGELAAVDGLQEWIGRAVREDTEHRATALLISGARHIIWGWEARTAARAANVTREQWQIFYERLRIAEEQLLRAAELRPEWVTPWQRLLTSGRGMSVGPDVSVARFHAALRRDPLDLETHLEWLSQLQPRWAGEPGQALAFARDALAHTPQGNRLGCVLAMAHIEEWVESEQADCLATPAVQGELRAAADHSILHPAYVRRVGWQQDFHIFAMALSLADERHTVRRVVQALDGAYVSWPWEYFAEPEKQFAACHRRAA
;
A
#
# COMPACT_ATOMS: atom_id res chain seq x y z
N MET A 1 -60.98 1.14 11.62
CA MET A 1 -60.30 -0.19 11.72
C MET A 1 -59.12 -0.17 10.82
N LEU A 2 -58.01 0.21 11.32
CA LEU A 2 -56.78 -0.55 11.53
C LEU A 2 -56.32 -1.39 10.33
N GLY A 3 -55.40 -0.87 9.53
CA GLY A 3 -54.53 -1.56 8.62
C GLY A 3 -53.09 -1.20 8.93
N LYS A 4 -52.39 -2.07 9.65
CA LYS A 4 -50.98 -1.93 10.05
C LYS A 4 -50.03 -2.02 8.86
N LEU A 5 -49.24 -0.98 8.70
CA LEU A 5 -48.01 -0.93 7.92
C LEU A 5 -47.00 -1.91 8.49
N PHE A 6 -46.58 -2.88 7.69
CA PHE A 6 -45.34 -3.62 7.90
C PHE A 6 -44.22 -2.89 7.17
N GLY A 7 -43.44 -2.13 7.91
CA GLY A 7 -42.12 -1.68 7.45
C GLY A 7 -41.19 -2.88 7.34
N ARG A 8 -40.77 -3.20 6.12
CA ARG A 8 -39.62 -4.08 5.89
C ARG A 8 -38.36 -3.32 6.32
N GLY A 9 -37.87 -3.62 7.53
CA GLY A 9 -36.51 -3.32 7.91
C GLY A 9 -35.58 -4.12 7.04
N GLY A 10 -34.90 -3.47 6.11
CA GLY A 10 -33.76 -4.07 5.42
C GLY A 10 -32.69 -4.33 6.48
N GLU A 11 -32.37 -5.60 6.72
CA GLU A 11 -31.21 -5.99 7.50
C GLU A 11 -29.99 -5.33 6.85
N ARG A 12 -29.31 -4.44 7.60
CA ARG A 12 -27.96 -4.00 7.24
C ARG A 12 -27.08 -5.26 7.23
N PRO A 13 -26.24 -5.47 6.20
CA PRO A 13 -25.26 -6.54 6.26
C PRO A 13 -24.55 -6.45 7.61
N GLY A 14 -24.44 -7.57 8.32
CA GLY A 14 -23.90 -7.61 9.68
C GLY A 14 -22.59 -6.83 9.74
N ALA A 15 -22.45 -5.95 10.73
CA ALA A 15 -21.25 -5.16 10.92
C ALA A 15 -20.07 -6.13 11.08
N ASP A 16 -18.97 -5.89 10.38
CA ASP A 16 -17.73 -6.65 10.54
C ASP A 16 -17.25 -6.49 12.00
N PRO A 17 -17.20 -7.58 12.80
CA PRO A 17 -16.85 -7.50 14.22
C PRO A 17 -15.40 -7.02 14.44
N THR A 18 -14.57 -7.05 13.40
CA THR A 18 -13.18 -6.57 13.46
C THR A 18 -13.04 -5.12 13.01
N ALA A 19 -14.08 -4.51 12.45
CA ALA A 19 -14.03 -3.11 12.02
C ALA A 19 -13.90 -2.17 13.21
N LEU A 20 -12.96 -1.22 13.13
CA LEU A 20 -12.86 -0.14 14.10
C LEU A 20 -14.10 0.77 14.00
N PRO A 21 -14.57 1.31 15.15
CA PRO A 21 -15.60 2.33 15.13
C PRO A 21 -15.17 3.52 14.27
N VAL A 22 -16.07 3.97 13.39
CA VAL A 22 -15.82 5.14 12.55
C VAL A 22 -15.61 6.36 13.46
N PRO A 23 -14.45 7.04 13.41
CA PRO A 23 -14.22 8.23 14.23
C PRO A 23 -15.16 9.37 13.79
N ARG A 24 -15.21 10.42 14.62
CA ARG A 24 -16.02 11.59 14.28
C ARG A 24 -15.58 12.15 12.93
N ARG A 25 -16.52 12.17 11.98
CA ARG A 25 -16.27 12.75 10.66
C ARG A 25 -15.96 14.24 10.77
N GLN A 26 -15.05 14.70 9.96
CA GLN A 26 -14.78 16.12 9.79
C GLN A 26 -15.96 16.82 9.10
N LYS A 27 -15.94 18.16 9.08
CA LYS A 27 -16.99 18.97 8.42
C LYS A 27 -17.15 18.66 6.92
N ASN A 28 -16.10 18.16 6.29
CA ASN A 28 -16.06 17.75 4.87
C ASN A 28 -16.57 16.32 4.64
N GLY A 29 -17.00 15.59 5.67
CA GLY A 29 -17.52 14.23 5.59
C GLY A 29 -16.45 13.13 5.64
N THR A 30 -15.14 13.49 5.69
CA THR A 30 -14.02 12.53 5.71
C THR A 30 -13.55 12.24 7.14
N TYR A 31 -12.80 11.16 7.32
CA TYR A 31 -12.12 10.81 8.57
C TYR A 31 -10.83 10.02 8.26
N PRO A 32 -9.75 10.22 9.05
CA PRO A 32 -8.52 9.45 8.87
C PRO A 32 -8.75 7.99 9.28
N LEU A 33 -8.35 7.07 8.42
CA LEU A 33 -8.34 5.65 8.73
C LEU A 33 -7.13 5.34 9.61
N ARG A 34 -7.34 4.62 10.72
CA ARG A 34 -6.29 4.17 11.63
C ARG A 34 -6.20 2.65 11.58
N ALA A 35 -4.98 2.12 11.71
CA ALA A 35 -4.76 0.67 11.78
C ALA A 35 -5.57 -0.10 10.72
N LEU A 36 -5.58 0.40 9.48
CA LEU A 36 -6.32 -0.18 8.34
C LEU A 36 -7.83 -0.37 8.60
N GLY A 37 -8.39 0.28 9.61
CA GLY A 37 -9.78 0.14 10.04
C GLY A 37 -10.09 -1.16 10.80
N ASP A 38 -9.06 -1.88 11.28
CA ASP A 38 -9.18 -3.21 11.91
C ASP A 38 -8.69 -3.19 13.36
N THR A 39 -9.53 -3.65 14.30
CA THR A 39 -9.21 -3.71 15.73
C THR A 39 -8.02 -4.61 16.05
N ARG A 40 -7.82 -5.68 15.27
CA ARG A 40 -6.70 -6.62 15.46
C ARG A 40 -5.38 -5.95 15.07
N VAL A 41 -5.38 -5.18 13.99
CA VAL A 41 -4.21 -4.38 13.57
C VAL A 41 -3.91 -3.28 14.59
N LEU A 42 -4.96 -2.63 15.14
CA LEU A 42 -4.76 -1.65 16.22
C LEU A 42 -4.08 -2.27 17.44
N ALA A 43 -4.56 -3.43 17.90
CA ALA A 43 -3.95 -4.14 19.02
C ALA A 43 -2.49 -4.53 18.74
N LEU A 44 -2.16 -4.94 17.52
CA LEU A 44 -0.78 -5.21 17.09
C LEU A 44 0.12 -3.98 17.16
N VAL A 45 -0.35 -2.83 16.66
CA VAL A 45 0.38 -1.57 16.70
C VAL A 45 0.60 -1.11 18.15
N GLU A 46 -0.41 -1.23 19.01
CA GLU A 46 -0.30 -0.90 20.43
C GLU A 46 0.69 -1.82 21.16
N ALA A 47 0.64 -3.13 20.92
CA ALA A 47 1.58 -4.09 21.47
C ALA A 47 3.03 -3.81 21.01
N ALA A 48 3.21 -3.49 19.72
CA ALA A 48 4.51 -3.14 19.17
C ALA A 48 5.05 -1.84 19.78
N GLY A 49 4.20 -0.83 19.99
CA GLY A 49 4.56 0.41 20.66
C GLY A 49 4.91 0.24 22.13
N ALA A 50 4.34 -0.76 22.79
CA ALA A 50 4.69 -1.15 24.17
C ALA A 50 5.98 -2.00 24.27
N GLY A 51 6.55 -2.45 23.15
CA GLY A 51 7.71 -3.36 23.12
C GLY A 51 7.37 -4.80 23.57
N ASP A 52 6.09 -5.16 23.51
CA ASP A 52 5.60 -6.48 23.93
C ASP A 52 5.62 -7.46 22.75
N TRP A 53 6.75 -8.15 22.60
CA TRP A 53 6.92 -9.16 21.52
C TRP A 53 5.96 -10.33 21.64
N GLU A 54 5.62 -10.75 22.86
CA GLU A 54 4.71 -11.89 23.05
C GLU A 54 3.28 -11.53 22.59
N ALA A 55 2.81 -10.34 22.95
CA ALA A 55 1.52 -9.85 22.49
C ALA A 55 1.50 -9.61 20.96
N VAL A 56 2.57 -9.07 20.37
CA VAL A 56 2.70 -8.93 18.90
C VAL A 56 2.61 -10.30 18.24
N ARG A 57 3.37 -11.28 18.71
CA ARG A 57 3.39 -12.63 18.14
C ARG A 57 2.02 -13.31 18.23
N ALA A 58 1.37 -13.22 19.39
CA ALA A 58 0.03 -13.76 19.58
C ALA A 58 -1.01 -13.08 18.67
N GLY A 59 -0.94 -11.75 18.56
CA GLY A 59 -1.82 -10.96 17.71
C GLY A 59 -1.62 -11.18 16.21
N LEU A 60 -0.48 -11.73 15.79
CA LEU A 60 -0.21 -12.08 14.39
C LEU A 60 -0.90 -13.37 13.92
N ALA A 61 -1.44 -14.19 14.82
CA ALA A 61 -2.06 -15.47 14.46
C ALA A 61 -3.12 -15.41 13.34
N PRO A 62 -3.97 -14.36 13.21
CA PRO A 62 -4.95 -14.26 12.14
C PRO A 62 -4.40 -13.70 10.82
N PHE A 63 -3.10 -13.36 10.74
CA PHE A 63 -2.46 -12.72 9.59
C PHE A 63 -1.34 -13.59 9.01
N ASP A 64 -1.18 -13.56 7.70
CA ASP A 64 -0.02 -14.14 7.02
C ASP A 64 0.95 -13.02 6.61
N LEU A 65 1.90 -12.67 7.50
CA LEU A 65 2.90 -11.64 7.18
C LEU A 65 3.76 -11.98 5.95
N GLY A 66 3.78 -13.23 5.52
CA GLY A 66 4.41 -13.62 4.26
C GLY A 66 3.71 -13.03 3.04
N ARG A 67 2.46 -12.52 3.20
CA ARG A 67 1.60 -11.95 2.15
C ARG A 67 0.88 -10.66 2.56
N ASP A 68 0.71 -10.40 3.86
CA ASP A 68 -0.06 -9.26 4.37
C ASP A 68 0.83 -8.01 4.49
N HIS A 69 1.22 -7.45 3.34
CA HIS A 69 2.09 -6.26 3.26
C HIS A 69 1.56 -5.05 4.03
N ALA A 70 0.23 -4.86 4.05
CA ALA A 70 -0.39 -3.74 4.74
C ALA A 70 -0.20 -3.85 6.26
N VAL A 71 -0.41 -5.05 6.84
CA VAL A 71 -0.20 -5.32 8.27
C VAL A 71 1.28 -5.17 8.64
N LEU A 72 2.18 -5.69 7.78
CA LEU A 72 3.63 -5.50 7.96
C LEU A 72 4.00 -4.01 7.92
N GLY A 73 3.38 -3.23 7.04
CA GLY A 73 3.59 -1.79 6.93
C GLY A 73 3.21 -1.05 8.21
N GLU A 74 2.02 -1.34 8.78
CA GLU A 74 1.57 -0.74 10.05
C GLU A 74 2.52 -1.07 11.21
N LEU A 75 2.97 -2.32 11.33
CA LEU A 75 3.95 -2.71 12.34
C LEU A 75 5.29 -2.00 12.15
N ALA A 76 5.81 -2.00 10.93
CA ALA A 76 7.10 -1.39 10.63
C ALA A 76 7.11 0.14 10.79
N ALA A 77 5.94 0.79 10.74
CA ALA A 77 5.79 2.22 10.98
C ALA A 77 5.79 2.61 12.47
N VAL A 78 5.77 1.63 13.39
CA VAL A 78 5.76 1.93 14.84
C VAL A 78 7.09 2.51 15.28
N ASP A 79 7.06 3.72 15.82
CA ASP A 79 8.24 4.36 16.40
C ASP A 79 8.76 3.59 17.63
N GLY A 80 10.08 3.51 17.77
CA GLY A 80 10.74 2.77 18.86
C GLY A 80 10.81 1.26 18.65
N LEU A 81 10.14 0.69 17.63
CA LEU A 81 10.20 -0.73 17.33
C LEU A 81 11.64 -1.23 17.16
N GLN A 82 12.50 -0.45 16.55
CA GLN A 82 13.92 -0.76 16.33
C GLN A 82 14.73 -0.92 17.62
N GLU A 83 14.25 -0.38 18.74
CA GLU A 83 14.96 -0.43 20.02
C GLU A 83 14.89 -1.82 20.70
N TRP A 84 13.81 -2.55 20.44
CA TRP A 84 13.54 -3.82 21.11
C TRP A 84 13.47 -5.04 20.17
N ILE A 85 13.06 -4.88 18.89
CA ILE A 85 12.84 -6.02 17.98
C ILE A 85 14.11 -6.85 17.76
N GLY A 86 15.28 -6.24 17.85
CA GLY A 86 16.56 -6.95 17.76
C GLY A 86 16.75 -8.01 18.84
N ARG A 87 16.10 -7.89 20.01
CA ARG A 87 16.08 -8.93 21.02
C ARG A 87 15.27 -10.13 20.54
N ALA A 88 14.07 -9.92 20.01
CA ALA A 88 13.23 -10.98 19.44
C ALA A 88 13.96 -11.75 18.32
N VAL A 89 14.70 -11.06 17.44
CA VAL A 89 15.53 -11.68 16.40
C VAL A 89 16.58 -12.63 16.98
N ARG A 90 17.21 -12.29 18.11
CA ARG A 90 18.26 -13.12 18.73
C ARG A 90 17.70 -14.27 19.55
N GLU A 91 16.66 -14.02 20.34
CA GLU A 91 16.21 -14.91 21.42
C GLU A 91 15.07 -15.85 20.99
N ASP A 92 14.14 -15.38 20.15
CA ASP A 92 13.03 -16.21 19.68
C ASP A 92 13.43 -16.99 18.41
N THR A 93 13.92 -18.18 18.57
CA THR A 93 14.36 -19.04 17.45
C THR A 93 13.20 -19.56 16.62
N GLU A 94 12.03 -19.78 17.22
CA GLU A 94 10.83 -20.29 16.57
C GLU A 94 10.21 -19.26 15.62
N HIS A 95 10.12 -18.00 16.08
CA HIS A 95 9.53 -16.91 15.31
C HIS A 95 10.56 -15.96 14.70
N ARG A 96 11.82 -16.40 14.61
CA ARG A 96 12.94 -15.58 14.10
C ARG A 96 12.67 -15.00 12.72
N ALA A 97 12.07 -15.76 11.81
CA ALA A 97 11.76 -15.27 10.47
C ALA A 97 10.79 -14.07 10.52
N THR A 98 9.77 -14.13 11.37
CA THR A 98 8.80 -13.04 11.60
C THR A 98 9.49 -11.81 12.19
N ALA A 99 10.32 -11.99 13.21
CA ALA A 99 11.06 -10.89 13.83
C ALA A 99 12.05 -10.23 12.85
N LEU A 100 12.74 -11.02 12.02
CA LEU A 100 13.62 -10.53 10.95
C LEU A 100 12.87 -9.74 9.90
N LEU A 101 11.71 -10.23 9.46
CA LEU A 101 10.87 -9.54 8.46
C LEU A 101 10.39 -8.18 8.98
N ILE A 102 9.86 -8.13 10.21
CA ILE A 102 9.39 -6.89 10.84
C ILE A 102 10.56 -5.93 11.04
N SER A 103 11.70 -6.40 11.56
CA SER A 103 12.88 -5.58 11.79
C SER A 103 13.45 -5.04 10.46
N GLY A 104 13.58 -5.89 9.44
CA GLY A 104 14.03 -5.47 8.11
C GLY A 104 13.12 -4.41 7.48
N ALA A 105 11.80 -4.58 7.59
CA ALA A 105 10.83 -3.59 7.11
C ALA A 105 10.96 -2.26 7.89
N ARG A 106 11.14 -2.28 9.22
CA ARG A 106 11.39 -1.07 10.03
C ARG A 106 12.66 -0.36 9.60
N HIS A 107 13.75 -1.09 9.36
CA HIS A 107 15.01 -0.50 8.92
C HIS A 107 14.88 0.19 7.55
N ILE A 108 14.06 -0.32 6.63
CA ILE A 108 13.76 0.39 5.38
C ILE A 108 13.07 1.73 5.68
N ILE A 109 11.98 1.72 6.46
CA ILE A 109 11.24 2.94 6.81
C ILE A 109 12.18 3.94 7.49
N TRP A 110 12.92 3.54 8.50
CA TRP A 110 13.87 4.39 9.21
C TRP A 110 14.95 4.97 8.30
N GLY A 111 15.45 4.18 7.35
CA GLY A 111 16.38 4.68 6.34
C GLY A 111 15.77 5.81 5.52
N TRP A 112 14.55 5.62 5.00
CA TRP A 112 13.85 6.64 4.21
C TRP A 112 13.45 7.86 5.05
N GLU A 113 13.08 7.71 6.31
CA GLU A 113 12.87 8.81 7.26
C GLU A 113 14.13 9.67 7.41
N ALA A 114 15.30 9.04 7.62
CA ALA A 114 16.58 9.73 7.76
C ALA A 114 16.98 10.48 6.49
N ARG A 115 16.74 9.88 5.30
CA ARG A 115 17.00 10.51 4.00
C ARG A 115 16.06 11.68 3.73
N THR A 116 14.85 11.65 4.28
CA THR A 116 13.75 12.60 4.01
C THR A 116 13.25 12.57 2.54
N ALA A 117 12.19 13.31 2.25
CA ALA A 117 11.65 13.48 0.89
C ALA A 117 12.44 14.52 0.05
N ALA A 118 13.53 15.09 0.59
CA ALA A 118 14.34 16.07 -0.12
C ALA A 118 14.97 15.50 -1.39
N ARG A 119 15.20 16.39 -2.39
CA ARG A 119 15.97 15.98 -3.58
C ARG A 119 17.38 15.54 -3.15
N ALA A 120 17.95 14.55 -3.85
CA ALA A 120 19.23 13.94 -3.52
C ALA A 120 20.36 14.95 -3.25
N ALA A 121 20.39 16.07 -4.00
CA ALA A 121 21.36 17.14 -3.82
C ALA A 121 21.24 17.90 -2.49
N ASN A 122 20.09 17.80 -1.80
CA ASN A 122 19.81 18.50 -0.55
C ASN A 122 19.90 17.58 0.68
N VAL A 123 20.25 16.30 0.49
CA VAL A 123 20.41 15.31 1.57
C VAL A 123 21.85 15.41 2.09
N THR A 124 22.03 15.55 3.41
CA THR A 124 23.37 15.68 4.02
C THR A 124 24.14 14.36 3.97
N ARG A 125 25.48 14.46 4.16
CA ARG A 125 26.35 13.27 4.19
C ARG A 125 25.96 12.32 5.32
N GLU A 126 25.62 12.84 6.50
CA GLU A 126 25.18 12.04 7.63
C GLU A 126 23.86 11.30 7.34
N GLN A 127 22.90 12.01 6.70
CA GLN A 127 21.63 11.39 6.30
C GLN A 127 21.85 10.23 5.32
N TRP A 128 22.73 10.41 4.32
CA TRP A 128 23.12 9.35 3.39
C TRP A 128 23.80 8.18 4.11
N GLN A 129 24.67 8.45 5.08
CA GLN A 129 25.34 7.39 5.84
C GLN A 129 24.34 6.57 6.64
N ILE A 130 23.40 7.21 7.35
CA ILE A 130 22.34 6.53 8.10
C ILE A 130 21.46 5.73 7.13
N PHE A 131 21.04 6.34 6.02
CA PHE A 131 20.21 5.69 5.01
C PHE A 131 20.82 4.36 4.53
N TYR A 132 22.07 4.39 4.06
CA TYR A 132 22.72 3.18 3.55
C TYR A 132 23.00 2.15 4.65
N GLU A 133 23.33 2.58 5.86
CA GLU A 133 23.50 1.67 6.98
C GLU A 133 22.19 0.92 7.29
N ARG A 134 21.07 1.63 7.35
CA ARG A 134 19.76 1.04 7.63
C ARG A 134 19.32 0.09 6.52
N LEU A 135 19.50 0.47 5.25
CA LEU A 135 19.16 -0.42 4.15
C LEU A 135 20.05 -1.68 4.12
N ARG A 136 21.35 -1.58 4.46
CA ARG A 136 22.21 -2.75 4.54
C ARG A 136 21.74 -3.74 5.62
N ILE A 137 21.35 -3.24 6.79
CA ILE A 137 20.79 -4.08 7.86
C ILE A 137 19.47 -4.72 7.37
N ALA A 138 18.61 -3.95 6.72
CA ALA A 138 17.37 -4.45 6.15
C ALA A 138 17.60 -5.59 5.14
N GLU A 139 18.56 -5.42 4.21
CA GLU A 139 18.93 -6.44 3.21
C GLU A 139 19.33 -7.76 3.87
N GLU A 140 20.25 -7.72 4.85
CA GLU A 140 20.70 -8.90 5.58
C GLU A 140 19.54 -9.63 6.27
N GLN A 141 18.67 -8.88 6.96
CA GLN A 141 17.54 -9.44 7.69
C GLN A 141 16.48 -10.02 6.77
N LEU A 142 16.15 -9.33 5.68
CA LEU A 142 15.15 -9.77 4.71
C LEU A 142 15.61 -11.00 3.93
N LEU A 143 16.88 -11.05 3.52
CA LEU A 143 17.44 -12.25 2.89
C LEU A 143 17.41 -13.44 3.85
N ARG A 144 17.74 -13.21 5.12
CA ARG A 144 17.66 -14.27 6.11
C ARG A 144 16.22 -14.72 6.40
N ALA A 145 15.25 -13.79 6.41
CA ALA A 145 13.84 -14.15 6.51
C ALA A 145 13.38 -14.99 5.31
N ALA A 146 13.79 -14.62 4.08
CA ALA A 146 13.50 -15.38 2.87
C ALA A 146 14.13 -16.78 2.83
N GLU A 147 15.31 -16.96 3.45
CA GLU A 147 15.93 -18.28 3.60
C GLU A 147 15.15 -19.17 4.58
N LEU A 148 14.70 -18.60 5.71
CA LEU A 148 13.94 -19.33 6.72
C LEU A 148 12.51 -19.64 6.29
N ARG A 149 11.92 -18.82 5.45
CA ARG A 149 10.55 -18.93 4.95
C ARG A 149 10.53 -18.70 3.43
N PRO A 150 11.00 -19.69 2.65
CA PRO A 150 11.16 -19.54 1.21
C PRO A 150 9.85 -19.32 0.44
N GLU A 151 8.69 -19.60 1.06
CA GLU A 151 7.36 -19.39 0.49
C GLU A 151 6.85 -17.93 0.62
N TRP A 152 7.49 -17.09 1.44
CA TRP A 152 7.06 -15.72 1.68
C TRP A 152 7.38 -14.79 0.51
N VAL A 153 6.40 -13.98 0.07
CA VAL A 153 6.58 -12.94 -0.95
C VAL A 153 7.12 -11.63 -0.35
N THR A 154 6.66 -11.28 0.86
CA THR A 154 6.98 -9.99 1.51
C THR A 154 8.46 -9.66 1.63
N PRO A 155 9.38 -10.60 1.98
CA PRO A 155 10.80 -10.27 2.00
C PRO A 155 11.33 -9.81 0.64
N TRP A 156 10.89 -10.45 -0.45
CA TRP A 156 11.34 -10.13 -1.80
C TRP A 156 10.80 -8.78 -2.28
N GLN A 157 9.54 -8.47 -1.98
CA GLN A 157 8.96 -7.16 -2.24
C GLN A 157 9.72 -6.05 -1.48
N ARG A 158 10.02 -6.26 -0.19
CA ARG A 158 10.81 -5.30 0.61
C ARG A 158 12.25 -5.16 0.11
N LEU A 159 12.86 -6.23 -0.42
CA LEU A 159 14.16 -6.19 -1.07
C LEU A 159 14.15 -5.39 -2.39
N LEU A 160 13.01 -5.26 -3.09
CA LEU A 160 12.89 -4.32 -4.21
C LEU A 160 12.97 -2.87 -3.73
N THR A 161 12.24 -2.53 -2.64
CA THR A 161 12.26 -1.19 -2.05
C THR A 161 13.66 -0.79 -1.57
N SER A 162 14.34 -1.67 -0.81
CA SER A 162 15.71 -1.41 -0.34
C SER A 162 16.71 -1.35 -1.49
N GLY A 163 16.58 -2.25 -2.46
CA GLY A 163 17.45 -2.32 -3.64
C GLY A 163 17.39 -1.06 -4.50
N ARG A 164 16.20 -0.47 -4.67
CA ARG A 164 16.05 0.84 -5.33
C ARG A 164 16.82 1.92 -4.57
N GLY A 165 16.70 1.96 -3.25
CA GLY A 165 17.46 2.91 -2.42
C GLY A 165 18.98 2.71 -2.47
N MET A 166 19.44 1.47 -2.56
CA MET A 166 20.86 1.11 -2.63
C MET A 166 21.43 1.09 -4.06
N SER A 167 20.58 1.29 -5.07
CA SER A 167 21.00 1.23 -6.50
C SER A 167 21.68 -0.08 -6.84
N VAL A 168 21.11 -1.22 -6.48
CA VAL A 168 21.72 -2.56 -6.64
C VAL A 168 21.90 -3.01 -8.10
N GLY A 169 21.39 -2.23 -9.04
CA GLY A 169 21.46 -2.50 -10.48
C GLY A 169 20.27 -3.31 -11.02
N PRO A 170 20.09 -3.29 -12.36
CA PRO A 170 18.92 -3.85 -13.00
C PRO A 170 18.83 -5.38 -12.86
N ASP A 171 19.93 -6.10 -13.00
CA ASP A 171 19.92 -7.57 -12.94
C ASP A 171 19.46 -8.09 -11.58
N VAL A 172 19.94 -7.47 -10.48
CA VAL A 172 19.52 -7.82 -9.11
C VAL A 172 18.06 -7.48 -8.91
N SER A 173 17.63 -6.31 -9.37
CA SER A 173 16.22 -5.87 -9.26
C SER A 173 15.29 -6.82 -10.01
N VAL A 174 15.61 -7.20 -11.24
CA VAL A 174 14.85 -8.19 -12.04
C VAL A 174 14.82 -9.55 -11.34
N ALA A 175 15.94 -10.03 -10.80
CA ALA A 175 15.99 -11.30 -10.10
C ALA A 175 15.10 -11.31 -8.85
N ARG A 176 15.05 -10.20 -8.08
CA ARG A 176 14.18 -10.02 -6.92
C ARG A 176 12.71 -9.97 -7.31
N PHE A 177 12.38 -9.23 -8.37
CA PHE A 177 11.02 -9.18 -8.90
C PHE A 177 10.51 -10.57 -9.28
N HIS A 178 11.29 -11.32 -10.06
CA HIS A 178 10.91 -12.70 -10.40
C HIS A 178 10.89 -13.62 -9.18
N ALA A 179 11.73 -13.39 -8.17
CA ALA A 179 11.68 -14.17 -6.94
C ALA A 179 10.36 -13.93 -6.18
N ALA A 180 9.85 -12.70 -6.15
CA ALA A 180 8.54 -12.40 -5.58
C ALA A 180 7.41 -13.03 -6.39
N LEU A 181 7.40 -12.87 -7.73
CA LEU A 181 6.34 -13.38 -8.60
C LEU A 181 6.25 -14.91 -8.64
N ARG A 182 7.37 -15.62 -8.42
CA ARG A 182 7.30 -17.09 -8.28
C ARG A 182 6.53 -17.55 -7.05
N ARG A 183 6.36 -16.68 -6.05
CA ARG A 183 5.64 -16.94 -4.79
C ARG A 183 4.19 -16.49 -4.86
N ASP A 184 3.98 -15.33 -5.43
CA ASP A 184 2.66 -14.79 -5.71
C ASP A 184 2.70 -13.95 -7.00
N PRO A 185 2.26 -14.53 -8.13
CA PRO A 185 2.28 -13.83 -9.42
C PRO A 185 1.29 -12.66 -9.49
N LEU A 186 0.35 -12.56 -8.54
CA LEU A 186 -0.67 -11.53 -8.49
C LEU A 186 -0.51 -10.57 -7.31
N ASP A 187 0.69 -10.55 -6.69
CA ASP A 187 0.99 -9.66 -5.57
C ASP A 187 1.05 -8.19 -6.03
N LEU A 188 0.06 -7.40 -5.61
CA LEU A 188 -0.07 -5.99 -6.00
C LEU A 188 1.16 -5.18 -5.58
N GLU A 189 1.60 -5.35 -4.36
CA GLU A 189 2.67 -4.56 -3.77
C GLU A 189 4.02 -4.79 -4.49
N THR A 190 4.27 -6.02 -4.94
CA THR A 190 5.43 -6.33 -5.80
C THR A 190 5.33 -5.63 -7.16
N HIS A 191 4.13 -5.62 -7.77
CA HIS A 191 3.92 -4.93 -9.04
C HIS A 191 4.06 -3.41 -8.91
N LEU A 192 3.56 -2.81 -7.82
CA LEU A 192 3.71 -1.38 -7.55
C LEU A 192 5.18 -0.98 -7.30
N GLU A 193 5.94 -1.80 -6.58
CA GLU A 193 7.38 -1.56 -6.40
C GLU A 193 8.14 -1.67 -7.73
N TRP A 194 7.77 -2.64 -8.56
CA TRP A 194 8.38 -2.77 -9.88
C TRP A 194 7.98 -1.61 -10.80
N LEU A 195 6.72 -1.19 -10.78
CA LEU A 195 6.25 0.01 -11.48
C LEU A 195 7.08 1.24 -11.10
N SER A 196 7.37 1.42 -9.80
CA SER A 196 8.24 2.50 -9.32
C SER A 196 9.66 2.40 -9.88
N GLN A 197 10.23 1.18 -9.98
CA GLN A 197 11.56 0.95 -10.54
C GLN A 197 11.63 1.32 -12.03
N LEU A 198 10.50 1.17 -12.76
CA LEU A 198 10.41 1.47 -14.19
C LEU A 198 10.20 2.97 -14.49
N GLN A 199 10.13 3.83 -13.48
CA GLN A 199 10.01 5.28 -13.69
C GLN A 199 11.35 5.89 -14.14
N PRO A 200 11.34 6.91 -15.03
CA PRO A 200 12.56 7.56 -15.52
C PRO A 200 13.49 8.05 -14.40
N ARG A 201 12.92 8.55 -13.30
CA ARG A 201 13.69 8.98 -12.11
C ARG A 201 14.44 7.85 -11.38
N TRP A 202 14.16 6.57 -11.72
CA TRP A 202 14.79 5.39 -11.12
C TRP A 202 15.46 4.47 -12.14
N ALA A 203 15.75 4.94 -13.35
CA ALA A 203 16.43 4.25 -14.45
C ALA A 203 15.52 3.51 -15.45
N GLY A 204 14.20 3.76 -15.44
CA GLY A 204 13.28 3.30 -16.47
C GLY A 204 13.24 4.22 -17.70
N GLU A 205 12.64 3.73 -18.78
CA GLU A 205 12.42 4.49 -19.99
C GLU A 205 11.02 5.14 -19.99
N PRO A 206 10.84 6.30 -20.63
CA PRO A 206 9.51 6.91 -20.79
C PRO A 206 8.49 5.93 -21.37
N GLY A 207 7.30 5.84 -20.74
CA GLY A 207 6.22 4.93 -21.13
C GLY A 207 6.40 3.45 -20.75
N GLN A 208 7.57 3.05 -20.28
CA GLN A 208 7.85 1.66 -19.88
C GLN A 208 6.95 1.19 -18.73
N ALA A 209 6.75 2.04 -17.73
CA ALA A 209 5.90 1.75 -16.58
C ALA A 209 4.43 1.55 -16.99
N LEU A 210 3.91 2.39 -17.89
CA LEU A 210 2.54 2.26 -18.39
C LEU A 210 2.36 1.02 -19.27
N ALA A 211 3.35 0.68 -20.11
CA ALA A 211 3.33 -0.55 -20.90
C ALA A 211 3.31 -1.79 -20.00
N PHE A 212 4.15 -1.83 -18.96
CA PHE A 212 4.15 -2.89 -17.95
C PHE A 212 2.80 -3.03 -17.24
N ALA A 213 2.19 -1.91 -16.85
CA ALA A 213 0.91 -1.92 -16.13
C ALA A 213 -0.24 -2.46 -17.00
N ARG A 214 -0.25 -2.14 -18.30
CA ARG A 214 -1.20 -2.68 -19.27
C ARG A 214 -1.03 -4.19 -19.46
N ASP A 215 0.20 -4.65 -19.60
CA ASP A 215 0.51 -6.07 -19.74
C ASP A 215 0.10 -6.84 -18.47
N ALA A 216 0.45 -6.34 -17.29
CA ALA A 216 0.05 -6.93 -16.03
C ALA A 216 -1.48 -7.10 -15.91
N LEU A 217 -2.25 -6.05 -16.23
CA LEU A 217 -3.72 -6.10 -16.17
C LEU A 217 -4.31 -7.08 -17.19
N ALA A 218 -3.76 -7.12 -18.42
CA ALA A 218 -4.29 -7.96 -19.50
C ALA A 218 -4.25 -9.46 -19.17
N HIS A 219 -3.37 -9.89 -18.27
CA HIS A 219 -3.17 -11.29 -17.90
C HIS A 219 -3.77 -11.67 -16.54
N THR A 220 -4.60 -10.80 -15.93
CA THR A 220 -5.19 -11.05 -14.61
C THR A 220 -6.64 -11.49 -14.66
N PRO A 221 -7.09 -12.36 -13.72
CA PRO A 221 -8.50 -12.64 -13.53
C PRO A 221 -9.28 -11.40 -13.13
N GLN A 222 -10.56 -11.36 -13.49
CA GLN A 222 -11.48 -10.33 -13.02
C GLN A 222 -11.60 -10.34 -11.48
N GLY A 223 -11.73 -9.15 -10.89
CA GLY A 223 -11.77 -8.98 -9.45
C GLY A 223 -10.39 -9.03 -8.78
N ASN A 224 -9.29 -9.14 -9.55
CA ASN A 224 -7.95 -9.03 -9.02
C ASN A 224 -7.55 -7.56 -8.79
N ARG A 225 -6.64 -7.31 -7.86
CA ARG A 225 -6.16 -5.97 -7.45
C ARG A 225 -5.23 -5.29 -8.47
N LEU A 226 -4.70 -6.01 -9.47
CA LEU A 226 -3.66 -5.47 -10.38
C LEU A 226 -4.15 -4.34 -11.30
N GLY A 227 -5.47 -4.10 -11.39
CA GLY A 227 -5.97 -2.84 -11.98
C GLY A 227 -5.44 -1.59 -11.29
N CYS A 228 -5.07 -1.67 -10.00
CA CYS A 228 -4.42 -0.58 -9.27
C CYS A 228 -3.05 -0.22 -9.86
N VAL A 229 -2.33 -1.17 -10.46
CA VAL A 229 -1.03 -0.92 -11.10
C VAL A 229 -1.22 0.02 -12.30
N LEU A 230 -2.28 -0.19 -13.11
CA LEU A 230 -2.59 0.69 -14.22
C LEU A 230 -3.02 2.09 -13.75
N ALA A 231 -3.88 2.15 -12.74
CA ALA A 231 -4.28 3.43 -12.16
C ALA A 231 -3.07 4.20 -11.59
N MET A 232 -2.15 3.49 -10.92
CA MET A 232 -0.91 4.09 -10.40
C MET A 232 0.04 4.52 -11.51
N ALA A 233 0.14 3.76 -12.62
CA ALA A 233 0.95 4.15 -13.77
C ALA A 233 0.48 5.48 -14.36
N HIS A 234 -0.82 5.70 -14.47
CA HIS A 234 -1.36 7.00 -14.90
C HIS A 234 -1.09 8.13 -13.90
N ILE A 235 -1.15 7.85 -12.58
CA ILE A 235 -0.76 8.85 -11.58
C ILE A 235 0.72 9.23 -11.75
N GLU A 236 1.60 8.27 -11.98
CA GLU A 236 3.03 8.51 -12.21
C GLU A 236 3.28 9.30 -13.51
N GLU A 237 2.56 9.03 -14.60
CA GLU A 237 2.61 9.85 -15.82
C GLU A 237 2.19 11.31 -15.53
N TRP A 238 1.17 11.51 -14.68
CA TRP A 238 0.78 12.85 -14.25
C TRP A 238 1.86 13.53 -13.41
N VAL A 239 2.53 12.80 -12.51
CA VAL A 239 3.63 13.33 -11.68
C VAL A 239 4.82 13.78 -12.52
N GLU A 240 5.14 13.05 -13.59
CA GLU A 240 6.24 13.39 -14.52
C GLU A 240 5.83 14.49 -15.54
N SER A 241 4.53 14.72 -15.72
CA SER A 241 4.02 15.70 -16.68
C SER A 241 4.05 17.11 -16.11
N GLU A 242 4.35 18.10 -16.95
CA GLU A 242 4.19 19.53 -16.61
C GLU A 242 2.73 20.01 -16.79
N GLN A 243 1.84 19.15 -17.37
CA GLN A 243 0.44 19.47 -17.67
C GLN A 243 -0.50 18.86 -16.64
N ALA A 244 -1.22 19.69 -15.92
CA ALA A 244 -2.12 19.25 -14.86
C ALA A 244 -3.30 18.39 -15.36
N ASP A 245 -3.71 18.54 -16.61
CA ASP A 245 -4.84 17.89 -17.25
C ASP A 245 -4.46 16.78 -18.25
N CYS A 246 -3.19 16.33 -18.23
CA CYS A 246 -2.67 15.33 -19.17
C CYS A 246 -3.48 14.01 -19.17
N LEU A 247 -4.15 13.66 -18.05
CA LEU A 247 -4.99 12.47 -17.94
C LEU A 247 -6.44 12.71 -18.36
N ALA A 248 -6.91 13.96 -18.54
CA ALA A 248 -8.29 14.28 -18.84
C ALA A 248 -8.65 14.04 -20.34
N THR A 249 -8.29 12.88 -20.86
CA THR A 249 -8.59 12.47 -22.24
C THR A 249 -9.60 11.32 -22.28
N PRO A 250 -10.45 11.22 -23.33
CA PRO A 250 -11.40 10.12 -23.46
C PRO A 250 -10.75 8.72 -23.43
N ALA A 251 -9.52 8.60 -23.94
CA ALA A 251 -8.78 7.35 -23.97
C ALA A 251 -8.38 6.91 -22.54
N VAL A 252 -7.77 7.81 -21.75
CA VAL A 252 -7.37 7.53 -20.35
C VAL A 252 -8.60 7.30 -19.48
N GLN A 253 -9.66 8.10 -19.63
CA GLN A 253 -10.91 7.90 -18.91
C GLN A 253 -11.51 6.52 -19.18
N GLY A 254 -11.53 6.08 -20.45
CA GLY A 254 -12.01 4.76 -20.84
C GLY A 254 -11.17 3.64 -20.26
N GLU A 255 -9.86 3.78 -20.30
CA GLU A 255 -8.91 2.80 -19.78
C GLU A 255 -9.02 2.65 -18.25
N LEU A 256 -9.05 3.76 -17.50
CA LEU A 256 -9.22 3.75 -16.05
C LEU A 256 -10.57 3.17 -15.60
N ARG A 257 -11.64 3.47 -16.32
CA ARG A 257 -12.97 2.90 -16.07
C ARG A 257 -12.97 1.41 -16.28
N ALA A 258 -12.44 0.93 -17.41
CA ALA A 258 -12.35 -0.50 -17.71
C ALA A 258 -11.49 -1.23 -16.65
N ALA A 259 -10.37 -0.65 -16.22
CA ALA A 259 -9.52 -1.20 -15.17
C ALA A 259 -10.25 -1.28 -13.80
N ALA A 260 -11.01 -0.24 -13.43
CA ALA A 260 -11.79 -0.25 -12.19
C ALA A 260 -12.90 -1.32 -12.23
N ASP A 261 -13.62 -1.44 -13.36
CA ASP A 261 -14.68 -2.45 -13.53
C ASP A 261 -14.11 -3.88 -13.61
N HIS A 262 -12.89 -4.07 -14.14
CA HIS A 262 -12.19 -5.35 -14.15
C HIS A 262 -11.67 -5.75 -12.77
N SER A 263 -11.35 -4.80 -11.89
CA SER A 263 -10.67 -5.01 -10.60
C SER A 263 -11.56 -4.67 -9.40
N ILE A 264 -11.37 -3.49 -8.80
CA ILE A 264 -11.96 -3.13 -7.50
C ILE A 264 -13.49 -2.99 -7.49
N LEU A 265 -14.11 -2.72 -8.63
CA LEU A 265 -15.56 -2.63 -8.76
C LEU A 265 -16.20 -3.92 -9.30
N HIS A 266 -15.40 -4.93 -9.62
CA HIS A 266 -15.91 -6.23 -10.06
C HIS A 266 -16.53 -7.01 -8.89
N PRO A 267 -17.64 -7.74 -9.08
CA PRO A 267 -18.28 -8.51 -8.00
C PRO A 267 -17.39 -9.59 -7.36
N ALA A 268 -16.39 -10.10 -8.09
CA ALA A 268 -15.41 -11.06 -7.55
C ALA A 268 -14.28 -10.41 -6.74
N TYR A 269 -14.22 -9.08 -6.63
CA TYR A 269 -13.21 -8.42 -5.81
C TYR A 269 -13.41 -8.73 -4.33
N VAL A 270 -12.36 -9.22 -3.68
CA VAL A 270 -12.38 -9.56 -2.25
C VAL A 270 -11.68 -8.45 -1.45
N ARG A 271 -12.44 -7.80 -0.57
CA ARG A 271 -11.88 -6.84 0.39
C ARG A 271 -11.02 -7.57 1.41
N ARG A 272 -9.74 -7.23 1.46
CA ARG A 272 -8.77 -7.67 2.47
C ARG A 272 -8.49 -6.54 3.44
N VAL A 273 -7.76 -6.80 4.51
CA VAL A 273 -7.26 -5.74 5.40
C VAL A 273 -6.45 -4.73 4.56
N GLY A 274 -6.77 -3.44 4.70
CA GLY A 274 -6.15 -2.37 3.91
C GLY A 274 -6.73 -2.15 2.51
N TRP A 275 -7.85 -2.79 2.14
CA TRP A 275 -8.51 -2.66 0.83
C TRP A 275 -8.80 -1.20 0.43
N GLN A 276 -8.95 -0.31 1.40
CA GLN A 276 -9.20 1.11 1.16
C GLN A 276 -8.11 1.74 0.31
N GLN A 277 -6.87 1.26 0.44
CA GLN A 277 -5.73 1.72 -0.35
C GLN A 277 -5.95 1.53 -1.86
N ASP A 278 -6.50 0.38 -2.27
CA ASP A 278 -6.82 0.09 -3.68
C ASP A 278 -7.81 1.12 -4.24
N PHE A 279 -8.83 1.46 -3.44
CA PHE A 279 -9.85 2.43 -3.82
C PHE A 279 -9.30 3.87 -3.85
N HIS A 280 -8.35 4.22 -2.98
CA HIS A 280 -7.70 5.53 -3.01
C HIS A 280 -6.83 5.73 -4.25
N ILE A 281 -6.14 4.69 -4.72
CA ILE A 281 -5.39 4.74 -5.99
C ILE A 281 -6.34 5.09 -7.14
N PHE A 282 -7.45 4.38 -7.27
CA PHE A 282 -8.43 4.66 -8.31
C PHE A 282 -9.15 6.00 -8.11
N ALA A 283 -9.49 6.39 -6.88
CA ALA A 283 -10.11 7.68 -6.61
C ALA A 283 -9.23 8.84 -7.07
N MET A 284 -7.91 8.77 -6.84
CA MET A 284 -6.98 9.78 -7.31
C MET A 284 -6.85 9.77 -8.83
N ALA A 285 -6.58 8.63 -9.46
CA ALA A 285 -6.40 8.52 -10.91
C ALA A 285 -7.65 9.01 -11.68
N LEU A 286 -8.84 8.54 -11.29
CA LEU A 286 -10.11 8.94 -11.89
C LEU A 286 -10.43 10.42 -11.66
N SER A 287 -10.06 10.97 -10.51
CA SER A 287 -10.23 12.40 -10.20
C SER A 287 -9.33 13.27 -11.09
N LEU A 288 -8.08 12.86 -11.31
CA LEU A 288 -7.13 13.52 -12.20
C LEU A 288 -7.58 13.45 -13.67
N ALA A 289 -8.21 12.34 -14.05
CA ALA A 289 -8.77 12.15 -15.39
C ALA A 289 -10.13 12.85 -15.61
N ASP A 290 -10.73 13.51 -14.61
CA ASP A 290 -12.10 14.07 -14.59
C ASP A 290 -13.17 13.02 -14.98
N GLU A 291 -12.95 11.73 -14.64
CA GLU A 291 -13.91 10.65 -14.87
C GLU A 291 -14.91 10.57 -13.70
N ARG A 292 -15.98 11.37 -13.77
CA ARG A 292 -16.90 11.65 -12.66
C ARG A 292 -17.82 10.49 -12.29
N HIS A 293 -18.17 9.65 -13.27
CA HIS A 293 -19.12 8.56 -13.02
C HIS A 293 -18.49 7.45 -12.18
N THR A 294 -17.30 7.00 -12.56
CA THR A 294 -16.62 5.89 -11.87
C THR A 294 -16.03 6.35 -10.54
N VAL A 295 -15.46 7.58 -10.46
CA VAL A 295 -14.94 8.10 -9.19
C VAL A 295 -16.03 8.18 -8.12
N ARG A 296 -17.29 8.50 -8.50
CA ARG A 296 -18.43 8.50 -7.55
C ARG A 296 -18.63 7.13 -6.92
N ARG A 297 -18.64 6.06 -7.73
CA ARG A 297 -18.79 4.67 -7.23
C ARG A 297 -17.66 4.29 -6.28
N VAL A 298 -16.43 4.66 -6.64
CA VAL A 298 -15.22 4.36 -5.83
C VAL A 298 -15.27 5.12 -4.49
N VAL A 299 -15.56 6.41 -4.52
CA VAL A 299 -15.59 7.25 -3.32
C VAL A 299 -16.76 6.88 -2.39
N GLN A 300 -17.91 6.50 -2.94
CA GLN A 300 -19.04 5.98 -2.15
C GLN A 300 -18.66 4.72 -1.37
N ALA A 301 -17.86 3.82 -1.97
CA ALA A 301 -17.39 2.62 -1.30
C ALA A 301 -16.42 2.92 -0.13
N LEU A 302 -15.66 4.01 -0.21
CA LEU A 302 -14.76 4.47 0.87
C LEU A 302 -15.52 5.06 2.07
N ASP A 303 -16.75 5.54 1.86
CA ASP A 303 -17.59 6.15 2.90
C ASP A 303 -16.84 7.18 3.77
N GLY A 304 -16.02 8.02 3.13
CA GLY A 304 -15.25 9.08 3.77
C GLY A 304 -13.98 8.63 4.51
N ALA A 305 -13.66 7.33 4.53
CA ALA A 305 -12.38 6.85 5.05
C ALA A 305 -11.22 7.42 4.22
N TYR A 306 -10.25 8.03 4.87
CA TYR A 306 -9.07 8.64 4.25
C TYR A 306 -7.80 7.90 4.65
N VAL A 307 -6.97 7.58 3.66
CA VAL A 307 -5.57 7.18 3.81
C VAL A 307 -4.70 8.16 3.03
N SER A 308 -3.47 8.43 3.51
CA SER A 308 -2.63 9.50 2.95
C SER A 308 -2.12 9.17 1.55
N TRP A 309 -1.61 7.97 1.35
CA TRP A 309 -1.13 7.55 0.04
C TRP A 309 -2.30 7.10 -0.86
N PRO A 310 -2.33 7.48 -2.17
CA PRO A 310 -1.31 8.21 -2.94
C PRO A 310 -1.47 9.74 -2.92
N TRP A 311 -2.37 10.32 -2.12
CA TRP A 311 -2.62 11.76 -2.08
C TRP A 311 -1.41 12.60 -1.64
N GLU A 312 -0.38 11.96 -1.07
CA GLU A 312 0.88 12.61 -0.66
C GLU A 312 1.65 13.26 -1.82
N TYR A 313 1.29 12.99 -3.07
CA TYR A 313 1.80 13.76 -4.21
C TYR A 313 1.33 15.21 -4.23
N PHE A 314 0.29 15.56 -3.47
CA PHE A 314 -0.18 16.92 -3.31
C PHE A 314 0.38 17.56 -2.02
N ALA A 315 0.53 18.90 -2.03
CA ALA A 315 0.96 19.63 -0.84
C ALA A 315 0.00 19.53 0.34
N GLU A 316 -1.30 19.30 0.08
CA GLU A 316 -2.36 19.17 1.08
C GLU A 316 -3.21 17.90 0.80
N PRO A 317 -2.68 16.71 1.09
CA PRO A 317 -3.28 15.43 0.71
C PRO A 317 -4.74 15.27 1.12
N GLU A 318 -5.05 15.54 2.39
CA GLU A 318 -6.40 15.40 2.94
C GLU A 318 -7.42 16.34 2.29
N LYS A 319 -7.00 17.58 1.98
CA LYS A 319 -7.86 18.54 1.29
C LYS A 319 -8.18 18.10 -0.13
N GLN A 320 -7.23 17.47 -0.83
CA GLN A 320 -7.44 16.94 -2.18
C GLN A 320 -8.42 15.78 -2.16
N PHE A 321 -8.25 14.83 -1.26
CA PHE A 321 -9.24 13.76 -1.11
C PHE A 321 -10.62 14.30 -0.72
N ALA A 322 -10.70 15.25 0.21
CA ALA A 322 -11.97 15.87 0.59
C ALA A 322 -12.63 16.62 -0.58
N ALA A 323 -11.86 17.22 -1.48
CA ALA A 323 -12.38 17.82 -2.69
C ALA A 323 -12.91 16.76 -3.67
N CYS A 324 -12.21 15.67 -3.86
CA CYS A 324 -12.65 14.50 -4.64
C CYS A 324 -13.96 13.94 -4.06
N HIS A 325 -13.99 13.70 -2.75
CA HIS A 325 -15.17 13.20 -2.03
C HIS A 325 -16.41 14.08 -2.24
N ARG A 326 -16.28 15.41 -2.07
CA ARG A 326 -17.40 16.35 -2.28
C ARG A 326 -17.90 16.41 -3.72
N ARG A 327 -17.00 16.27 -4.71
CA ARG A 327 -17.41 16.26 -6.15
C ARG A 327 -18.13 14.98 -6.53
N ALA A 328 -17.87 13.89 -5.80
CA ALA A 328 -18.45 12.57 -6.01
C ALA A 328 -19.77 12.38 -5.23
N ALA A 329 -20.02 13.12 -4.17
CA ALA A 329 -21.27 13.10 -3.42
C ALA A 329 -22.39 13.80 -4.21
#